data_8102815357ab4454f7d8ccd87267c87a
#
_entry.id   8102815357ab4454f7d8ccd87267c87a
#
_cell.length_a   1.000
_cell.length_b   1.000
_cell.length_c   1.000
_cell.angle_alpha   90.00
_cell.angle_beta   90.00
_cell.angle_gamma   90.00
#
_symmetry.space_group_name_H-M   'P 1'
#
loop_
_entity.id
_entity.type
_entity.pdbx_description
1 polymer ?
#
loop_
_entity_poly.entity_id
_entity_poly.type
_entity_poly.pdbx_seq_one_letter_code
_entity_poly.pdbx_strand_id
1 'polypeptide(L)'
;FILAAPVVGGFYALTHGLVKSSLFLIAGALPSRNFKQLQQQPIDNKIWLALAIASFSISGFPLLSGFGAKILTSKNLLPWQAIAMNIATLGTAICFAKFIFLPHNNFHQQGDESKLETEKIQPGFWWAMVILLGGLVAANVFYYEAYTITNTIKPLATIALGWLAYILIFKKLIIKLPRSFEQFDHLTGVMSLM
;
A
#
# COMPACT_ATOMS: atom_id res chain seq x y z
N PHE A 1 1.82 -9.90 21.52
CA PHE A 1 3.01 -9.68 20.70
C PHE A 1 3.87 -8.52 21.23
N ILE A 2 3.33 -7.30 21.37
CA ILE A 2 4.08 -6.11 21.85
C ILE A 2 4.68 -6.36 23.25
N LEU A 3 3.96 -7.04 24.13
CA LEU A 3 4.43 -7.38 25.47
C LEU A 3 5.57 -8.42 25.48
N ALA A 4 5.56 -9.35 24.53
CA ALA A 4 6.58 -10.40 24.43
C ALA A 4 7.88 -9.91 23.78
N ALA A 5 7.79 -8.94 22.86
CA ALA A 5 8.93 -8.39 22.14
C ALA A 5 8.72 -6.90 21.87
N PRO A 6 8.86 -6.02 22.89
CA PRO A 6 8.49 -4.61 22.79
C PRO A 6 9.26 -3.84 21.73
N VAL A 7 10.55 -4.12 21.56
CA VAL A 7 11.39 -3.47 20.54
C VAL A 7 10.91 -3.81 19.14
N VAL A 8 10.64 -5.09 18.88
CA VAL A 8 10.16 -5.56 17.57
C VAL A 8 8.76 -5.04 17.29
N GLY A 9 7.89 -5.04 18.33
CA GLY A 9 6.54 -4.48 18.23
C GLY A 9 6.54 -2.98 17.98
N GLY A 10 7.40 -2.23 18.65
CA GLY A 10 7.59 -0.80 18.44
C GLY A 10 8.08 -0.48 17.05
N PHE A 11 9.04 -1.24 16.55
CA PHE A 11 9.54 -1.08 15.18
C PHE A 11 8.46 -1.39 14.13
N TYR A 12 7.70 -2.46 14.33
CA TYR A 12 6.57 -2.77 13.46
C TYR A 12 5.53 -1.64 13.45
N ALA A 13 5.18 -1.11 14.63
CA ALA A 13 4.24 0.00 14.76
C ALA A 13 4.76 1.27 14.05
N LEU A 14 6.04 1.60 14.22
CA LEU A 14 6.68 2.75 13.57
C LEU A 14 6.61 2.62 12.04
N THR A 15 7.11 1.52 11.50
CA THR A 15 7.14 1.30 10.04
C THR A 15 5.74 1.24 9.45
N HIS A 16 4.80 0.60 10.14
CA HIS A 16 3.40 0.54 9.74
C HIS A 16 2.72 1.92 9.77
N GLY A 17 3.04 2.73 10.80
CA GLY A 17 2.60 4.12 10.90
C GLY A 17 3.10 4.98 9.74
N LEU A 18 4.39 4.90 9.41
CA LEU A 18 4.98 5.62 8.27
C LEU A 18 4.30 5.25 6.95
N VAL A 19 4.08 3.95 6.69
CA VAL A 19 3.40 3.49 5.47
C VAL A 19 1.96 4.00 5.42
N LYS A 20 1.21 3.86 6.52
CA LYS A 20 -0.18 4.34 6.56
C LYS A 20 -0.27 5.85 6.40
N SER A 21 0.60 6.62 7.05
CA SER A 21 0.64 8.07 6.88
C SER A 21 0.91 8.46 5.42
N SER A 22 1.85 7.76 4.75
CA SER A 22 2.10 7.95 3.31
C SER A 22 0.85 7.67 2.47
N LEU A 23 0.16 6.55 2.73
CA LEU A 23 -1.05 6.17 1.99
C LEU A 23 -2.20 7.16 2.21
N PHE A 24 -2.41 7.65 3.44
CA PHE A 24 -3.43 8.65 3.72
C PHE A 24 -3.12 9.99 3.07
N LEU A 25 -1.86 10.40 3.10
CA LEU A 25 -1.42 11.64 2.44
C LEU A 25 -1.66 11.55 0.93
N ILE A 26 -1.30 10.44 0.29
CA ILE A 26 -1.54 10.19 -1.13
C ILE A 26 -3.02 10.14 -1.44
N ALA A 27 -3.82 9.48 -0.60
CA ALA A 27 -5.27 9.41 -0.78
C ALA A 27 -5.93 10.80 -0.78
N GLY A 28 -5.37 11.75 -0.02
CA GLY A 28 -5.79 13.16 -0.05
C GLY A 28 -5.44 13.91 -1.32
N ALA A 29 -4.43 13.44 -2.07
CA ALA A 29 -3.98 14.04 -3.33
C ALA A 29 -4.58 13.37 -4.57
N LEU A 30 -5.33 12.28 -4.42
CA LEU A 30 -6.00 11.62 -5.54
C LEU A 30 -7.21 12.45 -6.01
N PRO A 31 -7.48 12.49 -7.33
CA PRO A 31 -8.58 13.27 -7.91
C PRO A 31 -9.96 12.74 -7.49
N SER A 32 -10.06 11.49 -7.08
CA SER A 32 -11.29 10.90 -6.58
C SER A 32 -11.03 9.86 -5.50
N ARG A 33 -11.98 9.72 -4.57
CA ARG A 33 -12.01 8.63 -3.59
C ARG A 33 -12.71 7.38 -4.12
N ASN A 34 -13.42 7.49 -5.24
CA ASN A 34 -14.09 6.37 -5.87
C ASN A 34 -13.13 5.62 -6.80
N PHE A 35 -12.86 4.36 -6.49
CA PHE A 35 -11.92 3.53 -7.25
C PHE A 35 -12.35 3.34 -8.71
N LYS A 36 -13.64 3.25 -9.01
CA LYS A 36 -14.15 3.15 -10.39
C LYS A 36 -13.81 4.39 -11.22
N GLN A 37 -13.88 5.58 -10.60
CA GLN A 37 -13.48 6.84 -11.26
C GLN A 37 -11.97 6.91 -11.46
N LEU A 38 -11.18 6.46 -10.48
CA LEU A 38 -9.71 6.38 -10.60
C LEU A 38 -9.25 5.43 -11.71
N GLN A 39 -10.04 4.40 -12.04
CA GLN A 39 -9.75 3.50 -13.16
C GLN A 39 -10.00 4.16 -14.54
N GLN A 40 -10.79 5.21 -14.59
CA GLN A 40 -11.14 5.93 -15.82
C GLN A 40 -10.28 7.17 -16.06
N GLN A 41 -9.70 7.71 -15.00
CA GLN A 41 -8.88 8.93 -15.06
C GLN A 41 -7.41 8.58 -14.74
N PRO A 42 -6.45 8.91 -15.61
CA PRO A 42 -5.04 8.70 -15.32
C PRO A 42 -4.62 9.62 -14.17
N ILE A 43 -3.83 9.09 -13.24
CA ILE A 43 -3.21 9.85 -12.15
C ILE A 43 -1.80 10.29 -12.53
N ASP A 44 -1.31 11.38 -11.90
CA ASP A 44 0.06 11.85 -12.08
C ASP A 44 1.06 10.73 -11.72
N ASN A 45 2.06 10.55 -12.57
CA ASN A 45 3.12 9.56 -12.38
C ASN A 45 3.84 9.68 -11.05
N LYS A 46 4.04 10.89 -10.52
CA LYS A 46 4.70 11.11 -9.23
C LYS A 46 3.85 10.58 -8.08
N ILE A 47 2.54 10.84 -8.13
CA ILE A 47 1.58 10.34 -7.14
C ILE A 47 1.45 8.82 -7.26
N TRP A 48 1.37 8.30 -8.49
CA TRP A 48 1.34 6.86 -8.72
C TRP A 48 2.59 6.16 -8.21
N LEU A 49 3.78 6.73 -8.45
CA LEU A 49 5.04 6.18 -7.95
C LEU A 49 5.08 6.14 -6.42
N ALA A 50 4.67 7.23 -5.76
CA ALA A 50 4.58 7.28 -4.31
C ALA A 50 3.59 6.23 -3.77
N LEU A 51 2.43 6.08 -4.42
CA LEU A 51 1.41 5.07 -4.10
C LEU A 51 1.95 3.65 -4.28
N ALA A 52 2.68 3.40 -5.37
CA ALA A 52 3.31 2.11 -5.62
C ALA A 52 4.35 1.76 -4.55
N ILE A 53 5.26 2.68 -4.20
CA ILE A 53 6.26 2.47 -3.14
C ILE A 53 5.58 2.17 -1.80
N ALA A 54 4.57 2.95 -1.40
CA ALA A 54 3.84 2.72 -0.17
C ALA A 54 3.09 1.37 -0.18
N SER A 55 2.48 1.01 -1.31
CA SER A 55 1.78 -0.27 -1.51
C SER A 55 2.72 -1.47 -1.45
N PHE A 56 3.91 -1.37 -2.03
CA PHE A 56 4.96 -2.38 -1.92
C PHE A 56 5.46 -2.51 -0.49
N SER A 57 5.66 -1.38 0.22
CA SER A 57 6.13 -1.39 1.60
C SER A 57 5.15 -2.08 2.54
N ILE A 58 3.84 -1.79 2.45
CA ILE A 58 2.83 -2.43 3.31
C ILE A 58 2.67 -3.91 2.97
N SER A 59 2.88 -4.30 1.72
CA SER A 59 2.87 -5.71 1.28
C SER A 59 4.08 -6.49 1.78
N GLY A 60 5.14 -5.80 2.23
CA GLY A 60 6.36 -6.43 2.74
C GLY A 60 7.37 -6.72 1.64
N PHE A 61 7.44 -5.87 0.62
CA PHE A 61 8.44 -5.99 -0.45
C PHE A 61 9.86 -5.79 0.11
N PRO A 62 10.83 -6.66 -0.25
CA PRO A 62 12.23 -6.47 0.10
C PRO A 62 12.72 -5.06 -0.29
N LEU A 63 13.70 -4.52 0.41
CA LEU A 63 14.23 -3.16 0.32
C LEU A 63 13.37 -2.06 0.98
N LEU A 64 12.15 -2.37 1.44
CA LEU A 64 11.30 -1.45 2.15
C LEU A 64 11.08 -1.91 3.60
N SER A 65 10.86 -0.97 4.51
CA SER A 65 10.81 -1.24 5.96
C SER A 65 9.73 -2.23 6.39
N GLY A 66 8.66 -2.34 5.61
CA GLY A 66 7.61 -3.34 5.85
C GLY A 66 8.12 -4.79 5.78
N PHE A 67 9.16 -5.06 5.01
CA PHE A 67 9.82 -6.37 4.94
C PHE A 67 10.51 -6.72 6.25
N GLY A 68 11.45 -5.88 6.70
CA GLY A 68 12.21 -6.12 7.93
C GLY A 68 11.31 -6.28 9.15
N ALA A 69 10.31 -5.40 9.28
CA ALA A 69 9.32 -5.47 10.36
C ALA A 69 8.54 -6.78 10.38
N LYS A 70 8.09 -7.27 9.22
CA LYS A 70 7.37 -8.56 9.11
C LYS A 70 8.25 -9.76 9.44
N ILE A 71 9.49 -9.78 8.97
CA ILE A 71 10.42 -10.89 9.25
C ILE A 71 10.73 -10.96 10.74
N LEU A 72 11.06 -9.83 11.37
CA LEU A 72 11.31 -9.78 12.81
C LEU A 72 10.09 -10.22 13.62
N THR A 73 8.91 -9.77 13.20
CA THR A 73 7.66 -10.19 13.83
C THR A 73 7.46 -11.68 13.71
N SER A 74 7.65 -12.26 12.53
CA SER A 74 7.41 -13.69 12.27
C SER A 74 8.27 -14.62 13.11
N LYS A 75 9.49 -14.20 13.48
CA LYS A 75 10.39 -14.97 14.34
C LYS A 75 9.88 -15.10 15.79
N ASN A 76 9.00 -14.21 16.22
CA ASN A 76 8.46 -14.14 17.58
C ASN A 76 7.00 -14.62 17.68
N LEU A 77 6.44 -15.20 16.61
CA LEU A 77 5.07 -15.67 16.57
C LEU A 77 4.97 -17.17 16.84
N LEU A 78 3.87 -17.58 17.47
CA LEU A 78 3.47 -18.98 17.53
C LEU A 78 3.08 -19.48 16.13
N PRO A 79 3.17 -20.80 15.85
CA PRO A 79 2.92 -21.35 14.52
C PRO A 79 1.58 -20.92 13.91
N TRP A 80 0.50 -20.95 14.67
CA TRP A 80 -0.82 -20.54 14.20
C TRP A 80 -0.91 -19.03 13.91
N GLN A 81 -0.20 -18.18 14.69
CA GLN A 81 -0.11 -16.75 14.46
C GLN A 81 0.67 -16.44 13.19
N ALA A 82 1.74 -17.20 12.91
CA ALA A 82 2.51 -17.07 11.69
C ALA A 82 1.65 -17.41 10.46
N ILE A 83 0.81 -18.44 10.53
CA ILE A 83 -0.15 -18.78 9.46
C ILE A 83 -1.13 -17.62 9.25
N ALA A 84 -1.74 -17.10 10.32
CA ALA A 84 -2.67 -15.98 10.24
C ALA A 84 -2.02 -14.74 9.62
N MET A 85 -0.76 -14.44 10.00
CA MET A 85 0.00 -13.31 9.44
C MET A 85 0.30 -13.52 7.95
N ASN A 86 0.60 -14.73 7.51
CA ASN A 86 0.83 -15.02 6.08
C ASN A 86 -0.46 -14.84 5.26
N ILE A 87 -1.61 -15.27 5.77
CA ILE A 87 -2.92 -15.07 5.14
C ILE A 87 -3.23 -13.56 5.06
N ALA A 88 -3.01 -12.82 6.14
CA ALA A 88 -3.20 -11.37 6.15
C ALA A 88 -2.26 -10.66 5.17
N THR A 89 -1.02 -11.13 5.04
CA THR A 89 -0.05 -10.57 4.07
C THR A 89 -0.51 -10.81 2.63
N LEU A 90 -1.02 -12.02 2.33
CA LEU A 90 -1.59 -12.33 1.01
C LEU A 90 -2.79 -11.42 0.71
N GLY A 91 -3.72 -11.27 1.67
CA GLY A 91 -4.85 -10.35 1.54
C GLY A 91 -4.42 -8.91 1.31
N THR A 92 -3.39 -8.45 2.02
CA THR A 92 -2.80 -7.13 1.81
C THR A 92 -2.24 -6.98 0.39
N ALA A 93 -1.49 -7.97 -0.10
CA ALA A 93 -0.93 -7.96 -1.45
C ALA A 93 -2.02 -7.89 -2.53
N ILE A 94 -3.13 -8.62 -2.37
CA ILE A 94 -4.30 -8.57 -3.26
C ILE A 94 -4.94 -7.18 -3.22
N CYS A 95 -5.19 -6.64 -2.02
CA CYS A 95 -5.84 -5.34 -1.85
C CYS A 95 -5.03 -4.19 -2.47
N PHE A 96 -3.71 -4.21 -2.31
CA PHE A 96 -2.84 -3.15 -2.83
C PHE A 96 -2.45 -3.34 -4.29
N ALA A 97 -2.57 -4.55 -4.86
CA ALA A 97 -2.38 -4.81 -6.29
C ALA A 97 -3.27 -3.89 -7.15
N LYS A 98 -4.51 -3.64 -6.73
CA LYS A 98 -5.45 -2.77 -7.46
C LYS A 98 -4.92 -1.35 -7.69
N PHE A 99 -4.13 -0.81 -6.75
CA PHE A 99 -3.58 0.56 -6.86
C PHE A 99 -2.39 0.63 -7.81
N ILE A 100 -1.62 -0.45 -7.93
CA ILE A 100 -0.47 -0.53 -8.84
C ILE A 100 -0.94 -0.58 -10.29
N PHE A 101 -2.09 -1.21 -10.54
CA PHE A 101 -2.69 -1.32 -11.88
C PHE A 101 -3.58 -0.13 -12.27
N LEU A 102 -3.55 0.98 -11.51
CA LEU A 102 -4.26 2.20 -11.91
C LEU A 102 -3.60 2.84 -13.15
N PRO A 103 -4.40 3.41 -14.06
CA PRO A 103 -3.87 4.17 -15.19
C PRO A 103 -3.09 5.39 -14.67
N HIS A 104 -1.92 5.61 -15.23
CA HIS A 104 -1.06 6.75 -14.89
C HIS A 104 -0.44 7.34 -16.16
N ASN A 105 -0.21 8.64 -16.17
CA ASN A 105 0.38 9.34 -17.30
C ASN A 105 1.22 10.53 -16.84
N ASN A 106 2.19 10.90 -17.67
CA ASN A 106 2.95 12.13 -17.49
C ASN A 106 2.12 13.31 -18.03
N PHE A 107 1.44 14.04 -17.16
CA PHE A 107 0.66 15.22 -17.54
C PHE A 107 1.47 16.35 -18.19
N HIS A 108 2.80 16.26 -18.19
CA HIS A 108 3.65 17.21 -18.90
C HIS A 108 3.51 17.20 -20.43
N GLN A 109 2.80 16.22 -21.01
CA GLN A 109 2.66 16.06 -22.47
C GLN A 109 1.26 16.37 -23.03
N GLN A 110 0.25 16.57 -22.19
CA GLN A 110 -1.10 16.92 -22.61
C GLN A 110 -1.48 18.31 -22.10
N GLY A 111 -1.91 19.17 -23.03
CA GLY A 111 -2.12 20.60 -22.80
C GLY A 111 -3.09 20.98 -21.69
N ASP A 112 -2.82 22.12 -21.17
CA ASP A 112 -3.51 23.10 -20.32
C ASP A 112 -4.55 22.67 -19.26
N GLU A 113 -5.45 21.75 -19.49
CA GLU A 113 -6.49 21.41 -18.49
C GLU A 113 -5.99 20.54 -17.33
N SER A 114 -4.97 19.71 -17.54
CA SER A 114 -4.38 18.84 -16.52
C SER A 114 -3.43 19.56 -15.56
N LYS A 115 -2.90 20.71 -15.96
CA LYS A 115 -2.05 21.56 -15.10
C LYS A 115 -2.82 22.13 -13.92
N LEU A 116 -4.12 22.36 -14.06
CA LEU A 116 -4.97 22.96 -13.04
C LEU A 116 -5.14 22.07 -11.78
N GLU A 117 -5.08 20.74 -11.90
CA GLU A 117 -5.22 19.85 -10.74
C GLU A 117 -3.89 19.58 -10.05
N THR A 118 -2.79 19.52 -10.80
CA THR A 118 -1.46 19.29 -10.22
C THR A 118 -0.90 20.57 -9.57
N GLU A 119 -1.29 21.74 -10.04
CA GLU A 119 -0.94 23.03 -9.41
C GLU A 119 -1.52 23.23 -8.01
N LYS A 120 -2.57 22.49 -7.64
CA LYS A 120 -3.19 22.56 -6.31
C LYS A 120 -2.43 21.81 -5.23
N ILE A 121 -1.44 20.98 -5.58
CA ILE A 121 -0.66 20.24 -4.59
C ILE A 121 0.40 21.18 -3.99
N GLN A 122 0.21 21.55 -2.73
CA GLN A 122 1.14 22.42 -2.02
C GLN A 122 2.56 21.82 -1.96
N PRO A 123 3.62 22.63 -2.05
CA PRO A 123 5.00 22.15 -1.92
C PRO A 123 5.26 21.34 -0.65
N GLY A 124 4.58 21.67 0.44
CA GLY A 124 4.65 20.95 1.72
C GLY A 124 4.24 19.47 1.61
N PHE A 125 3.33 19.13 0.69
CA PHE A 125 2.96 17.75 0.41
C PHE A 125 4.16 16.91 -0.05
N TRP A 126 4.94 17.42 -0.99
CA TRP A 126 6.10 16.72 -1.53
C TRP A 126 7.21 16.54 -0.49
N TRP A 127 7.45 17.54 0.35
CA TRP A 127 8.39 17.41 1.47
C TRP A 127 7.94 16.36 2.46
N ALA A 128 6.67 16.34 2.83
CA ALA A 128 6.11 15.31 3.70
C ALA A 128 6.25 13.91 3.08
N MET A 129 5.97 13.76 1.78
CA MET A 129 6.14 12.49 1.07
C MET A 129 7.60 12.02 1.06
N VAL A 130 8.55 12.91 0.77
CA VAL A 130 9.98 12.58 0.78
C VAL A 130 10.43 12.12 2.17
N ILE A 131 9.99 12.79 3.23
CA ILE A 131 10.32 12.42 4.61
C ILE A 131 9.72 11.04 4.96
N LEU A 132 8.46 10.81 4.63
CA LEU A 132 7.77 9.55 4.92
C LEU A 132 8.37 8.38 4.14
N LEU A 133 8.54 8.52 2.83
CA LEU A 133 9.11 7.47 1.97
C LEU A 133 10.60 7.27 2.26
N GLY A 134 11.34 8.35 2.51
CA GLY A 134 12.74 8.29 2.95
C GLY A 134 12.88 7.58 4.29
N GLY A 135 11.97 7.83 5.23
CA GLY A 135 11.88 7.13 6.50
C GLY A 135 11.66 5.61 6.34
N LEU A 136 10.86 5.20 5.33
CA LEU A 136 10.67 3.77 5.02
C LEU A 136 11.96 3.09 4.53
N VAL A 137 12.76 3.78 3.73
CA VAL A 137 14.05 3.27 3.28
C VAL A 137 15.07 3.28 4.41
N ALA A 138 15.16 4.38 5.14
CA ALA A 138 16.10 4.53 6.26
C ALA A 138 15.86 3.49 7.35
N ALA A 139 14.60 3.27 7.75
CA ALA A 139 14.25 2.24 8.75
C ALA A 139 14.67 0.84 8.32
N ASN A 140 14.77 0.56 7.03
CA ASN A 140 15.19 -0.73 6.51
C ASN A 140 16.70 -0.99 6.66
N VAL A 141 17.51 0.06 6.63
CA VAL A 141 18.98 -0.04 6.79
C VAL A 141 19.35 -0.59 8.17
N PHE A 142 18.58 -0.30 9.21
CA PHE A 142 18.82 -0.81 10.56
C PHE A 142 18.61 -2.32 10.70
N TYR A 143 17.99 -2.99 9.72
CA TYR A 143 17.62 -4.41 9.76
C TYR A 143 18.16 -5.23 8.60
N TYR A 144 19.37 -4.92 8.16
CA TYR A 144 20.03 -5.66 7.08
C TYR A 144 20.20 -7.17 7.36
N GLU A 145 20.24 -7.58 8.63
CA GLU A 145 20.31 -8.99 9.04
C GLU A 145 19.05 -9.81 8.64
N ALA A 146 17.92 -9.15 8.36
CA ALA A 146 16.72 -9.81 7.85
C ALA A 146 16.89 -10.33 6.40
N TYR A 147 17.90 -9.82 5.67
CA TYR A 147 18.15 -10.15 4.26
C TYR A 147 18.89 -11.49 4.10
N THR A 148 18.14 -12.57 4.28
CA THR A 148 18.57 -13.93 3.91
C THR A 148 17.81 -14.35 2.66
N ILE A 149 18.39 -15.17 1.79
CA ILE A 149 17.76 -15.65 0.55
C ILE A 149 16.37 -16.22 0.84
N THR A 150 16.24 -17.08 1.85
CA THR A 150 14.97 -17.69 2.26
C THR A 150 13.94 -16.67 2.73
N ASN A 151 14.36 -15.65 3.46
CA ASN A 151 13.49 -14.59 3.95
C ASN A 151 13.00 -13.66 2.84
N THR A 152 13.79 -13.50 1.79
CA THR A 152 13.48 -12.64 0.65
C THR A 152 12.54 -13.31 -0.35
N ILE A 153 12.73 -14.61 -0.61
CA ILE A 153 11.91 -15.35 -1.59
C ILE A 153 10.46 -15.48 -1.11
N LYS A 154 10.22 -15.77 0.17
CA LYS A 154 8.86 -15.96 0.69
C LYS A 154 7.94 -14.75 0.49
N PRO A 155 8.30 -13.52 0.88
CA PRO A 155 7.46 -12.33 0.62
C PRO A 155 7.28 -12.04 -0.86
N LEU A 156 8.32 -12.21 -1.69
CA LEU A 156 8.21 -12.03 -3.14
C LEU A 156 7.21 -13.01 -3.75
N ALA A 157 7.26 -14.29 -3.37
CA ALA A 157 6.30 -15.29 -3.80
C ALA A 157 4.87 -14.94 -3.34
N THR A 158 4.71 -14.47 -2.10
CA THR A 158 3.40 -14.07 -1.56
C THR A 158 2.83 -12.86 -2.32
N ILE A 159 3.67 -11.88 -2.66
CA ILE A 159 3.25 -10.70 -3.44
C ILE A 159 2.88 -11.13 -4.86
N ALA A 160 3.70 -11.96 -5.50
CA ALA A 160 3.42 -12.48 -6.84
C ALA A 160 2.12 -13.30 -6.89
N LEU A 161 1.87 -14.16 -5.90
CA LEU A 161 0.61 -14.89 -5.76
C LEU A 161 -0.57 -13.96 -5.53
N GLY A 162 -0.42 -12.93 -4.70
CA GLY A 162 -1.45 -11.91 -4.48
C GLY A 162 -1.80 -11.14 -5.76
N TRP A 163 -0.81 -10.78 -6.55
CA TRP A 163 -1.04 -10.12 -7.85
C TRP A 163 -1.69 -11.05 -8.87
N LEU A 164 -1.23 -12.30 -8.94
CA LEU A 164 -1.84 -13.31 -9.79
C LEU A 164 -3.31 -13.53 -9.41
N ALA A 165 -3.59 -13.67 -8.12
CA ALA A 165 -4.95 -13.79 -7.60
C ALA A 165 -5.80 -12.57 -7.96
N TYR A 166 -5.27 -11.35 -7.82
CA TYR A 166 -5.95 -10.13 -8.24
C TYR A 166 -6.30 -10.15 -9.73
N ILE A 167 -5.33 -10.49 -10.58
CA ILE A 167 -5.53 -10.52 -12.04
C ILE A 167 -6.56 -11.60 -12.43
N LEU A 168 -6.48 -12.78 -11.84
CA LEU A 168 -7.40 -13.88 -12.15
C LEU A 168 -8.81 -13.60 -11.63
N ILE A 169 -8.95 -13.14 -10.40
CA ILE A 169 -10.25 -12.96 -9.76
C ILE A 169 -10.93 -11.68 -10.27
N PHE A 170 -10.21 -10.56 -10.30
CA PHE A 170 -10.81 -9.25 -10.58
C PHE A 170 -10.75 -8.81 -12.04
N LYS A 171 -9.76 -9.25 -12.84
CA LYS A 171 -9.70 -8.94 -14.28
C LYS A 171 -10.35 -9.99 -15.16
N LYS A 172 -10.25 -11.29 -14.85
CA LYS A 172 -10.82 -12.37 -15.68
C LYS A 172 -12.17 -12.86 -15.18
N LEU A 173 -12.32 -13.09 -13.89
CA LEU A 173 -13.65 -13.34 -13.32
C LEU A 173 -14.26 -11.98 -12.99
N ILE A 174 -15.17 -11.51 -13.84
CA ILE A 174 -16.11 -10.45 -13.47
C ILE A 174 -17.07 -11.09 -12.47
N ILE A 175 -16.67 -11.16 -11.21
CA ILE A 175 -17.59 -11.44 -10.12
C ILE A 175 -18.47 -10.20 -10.06
N LYS A 176 -19.66 -10.27 -10.67
CA LYS A 176 -20.74 -9.33 -10.45
C LYS A 176 -21.09 -9.46 -8.96
N LEU A 177 -20.46 -8.64 -8.13
CA LEU A 177 -20.86 -8.50 -6.73
C LEU A 177 -22.35 -8.18 -6.70
N PRO A 178 -23.16 -8.92 -5.91
CA PRO A 178 -24.58 -8.64 -5.81
C PRO A 178 -24.79 -7.18 -5.37
N ARG A 179 -25.81 -6.53 -5.92
CA ARG A 179 -26.13 -5.09 -5.67
C ARG A 179 -26.22 -4.71 -4.18
N SER A 180 -26.44 -5.67 -3.29
CA SER A 180 -26.42 -5.46 -1.85
C SER A 180 -25.09 -4.94 -1.30
N PHE A 181 -23.96 -5.20 -1.97
CA PHE A 181 -22.65 -4.66 -1.58
C PHE A 181 -22.40 -3.23 -2.12
N GLU A 182 -23.10 -2.80 -3.18
CA GLU A 182 -23.04 -1.40 -3.64
C GLU A 182 -23.76 -0.44 -2.68
N GLN A 183 -24.73 -0.92 -1.92
CA GLN A 183 -25.43 -0.11 -0.91
C GLN A 183 -24.58 0.20 0.34
N PHE A 184 -23.55 -0.61 0.63
CA PHE A 184 -22.62 -0.34 1.73
C PHE A 184 -21.75 0.91 1.49
N ASP A 185 -21.48 1.26 0.24
CA ASP A 185 -20.74 2.49 -0.10
C ASP A 185 -21.58 3.75 0.20
N HIS A 186 -22.91 3.65 0.11
CA HIS A 186 -23.82 4.75 0.50
C HIS A 186 -23.90 4.96 2.02
N LEU A 187 -23.84 3.87 2.80
CA LEU A 187 -23.87 3.95 4.27
C LEU A 187 -22.58 4.55 4.85
N THR A 188 -21.42 4.24 4.28
CA THR A 188 -20.15 4.85 4.69
C THR A 188 -20.09 6.34 4.30
N GLY A 189 -20.72 6.74 3.19
CA GLY A 189 -20.89 8.14 2.80
C GLY A 189 -21.75 8.95 3.78
N VAL A 190 -22.79 8.35 4.32
CA VAL A 190 -23.69 9.02 5.30
C VAL A 190 -23.04 9.15 6.67
N MET A 191 -22.24 8.17 7.11
CA MET A 191 -21.49 8.26 8.38
C MET A 191 -20.32 9.27 8.35
N SER A 192 -19.86 9.70 7.17
CA SER A 192 -18.85 10.75 7.03
C SER A 192 -19.42 12.17 7.06
N LEU A 193 -20.74 12.30 7.08
CA LEU A 193 -21.49 13.58 7.12
C LEU A 193 -22.10 13.89 8.51
N MET A 194 -21.94 12.98 9.48
CA MET A 194 -22.21 13.19 10.91
C MET A 194 -20.89 13.35 11.69
#